data_6cb338c72e692a2566c82ad132d59045
#
_entry.id   6cb338c72e692a2566c82ad132d59045
#
_cell.length_a   1.000
_cell.length_b   1.000
_cell.length_c   1.000
_cell.angle_alpha   90.00
_cell.angle_beta   90.00
_cell.angle_gamma   90.00
#
_symmetry.space_group_name_H-M   'P 1'
#
loop_
_entity.id
_entity.type
_entity.pdbx_description
1 polymer ?
#
loop_
_entity_poly.entity_id
_entity_poly.type
_entity_poly.pdbx_seq_one_letter_code
_entity_poly.pdbx_strand_id
1 'polypeptide(L)'
;MYVAANQHIARPTRYPYHKPAEGKFGGTRFNGEIDNVSATGAAVTLGDAGIAVDNGMFVDMHVEGLGHLKGSVARTYDGGFAVEFDETGTDLDALAEKLRHLDHRA
;
A
#
# COMPACT_ATOMS: atom_id res chain seq x y z
N MET A 1 1.29 7.71 -31.28
CA MET A 1 1.33 7.60 -30.64
C MET A 1 1.33 7.34 -29.85
N TYR A 2 1.39 7.09 -29.70
CA TYR A 2 1.32 6.66 -28.92
C TYR A 2 1.34 6.51 -28.04
N VAL A 3 1.90 6.60 -28.41
CA VAL A 3 1.82 6.45 -27.41
C VAL A 3 1.10 5.91 -26.40
N ALA A 4 0.54 5.70 -26.72
CA ALA A 4 -0.46 5.02 -25.93
C ALA A 4 0.12 3.85 -25.19
N ALA A 5 0.90 3.17 -25.86
CA ALA A 5 1.52 1.98 -25.29
C ALA A 5 2.19 2.26 -23.96
N ASN A 6 2.63 3.44 -23.77
CA ASN A 6 3.41 3.75 -22.59
C ASN A 6 2.64 3.73 -21.32
N GLN A 7 1.38 4.06 -21.40
CA GLN A 7 0.65 4.20 -20.15
C GLN A 7 0.47 2.92 -19.42
N HIS A 8 0.19 1.89 -20.12
CA HIS A 8 -0.13 0.68 -19.40
C HIS A 8 1.08 0.01 -18.81
N ILE A 9 2.23 0.27 -19.36
CA ILE A 9 3.39 -0.33 -18.75
C ILE A 9 3.75 0.34 -17.45
N ALA A 10 3.19 1.48 -17.17
CA ALA A 10 3.48 2.15 -15.93
C ALA A 10 2.77 1.53 -14.74
N ARG A 11 1.86 0.61 -14.95
CA ARG A 11 1.13 0.04 -13.84
C ARG A 11 1.82 -1.17 -13.27
N PRO A 12 2.24 -1.08 -12.01
CA PRO A 12 2.84 -2.24 -11.35
C PRO A 12 1.82 -3.34 -11.12
N THR A 13 2.29 -4.56 -11.09
CA THR A 13 1.45 -5.71 -10.79
C THR A 13 0.98 -5.64 -9.35
N ARG A 14 -0.29 -5.93 -9.13
CA ARG A 14 -0.85 -6.00 -7.79
C ARG A 14 -1.01 -7.44 -7.36
N TYR A 15 -0.65 -7.70 -6.12
CA TYR A 15 -0.69 -9.04 -5.55
C TYR A 15 -1.68 -9.08 -4.40
N PRO A 16 -2.61 -10.04 -4.38
CA PRO A 16 -3.44 -10.24 -3.19
C PRO A 16 -2.54 -10.60 -2.02
N TYR A 17 -2.80 -10.03 -0.86
CA TYR A 17 -1.86 -10.23 0.22
C TYR A 17 -2.49 -10.66 1.54
N HIS A 18 -3.56 -10.08 1.96
CA HIS A 18 -4.36 -10.48 3.14
C HIS A 18 -3.55 -10.75 4.40
N LYS A 19 -2.70 -9.81 4.75
CA LYS A 19 -1.92 -9.88 5.98
C LYS A 19 -2.20 -8.65 6.83
N PRO A 20 -2.08 -8.80 8.15
CA PRO A 20 -2.35 -7.66 9.03
C PRO A 20 -1.35 -6.54 8.87
N ALA A 21 -1.84 -5.33 9.09
CA ALA A 21 -1.03 -4.13 9.08
C ALA A 21 -1.45 -3.26 10.25
N GLU A 22 -0.49 -2.60 10.87
CA GLU A 22 -0.78 -1.64 11.92
C GLU A 22 0.09 -0.43 11.74
N GLY A 23 -0.44 0.73 12.10
CA GLY A 23 0.32 1.94 11.93
C GLY A 23 -0.41 3.16 12.40
N LYS A 24 -0.04 4.29 11.80
CA LYS A 24 -0.58 5.58 12.17
C LYS A 24 -0.77 6.45 10.94
N PHE A 25 -1.80 7.28 10.99
CA PHE A 25 -1.92 8.38 10.04
C PHE A 25 -2.37 9.59 10.85
N GLY A 26 -1.65 10.71 10.66
CA GLY A 26 -1.97 11.92 11.37
C GLY A 26 -1.95 11.77 12.88
N GLY A 27 -1.14 10.86 13.42
CA GLY A 27 -1.08 10.65 14.86
C GLY A 27 -2.12 9.67 15.39
N THR A 28 -3.04 9.23 14.57
CA THR A 28 -4.06 8.27 14.95
C THR A 28 -3.61 6.87 14.60
N ARG A 29 -3.68 5.95 15.56
CA ARG A 29 -3.31 4.56 15.32
C ARG A 29 -4.42 3.81 14.62
N PHE A 30 -4.03 2.88 13.78
CA PHE A 30 -5.01 2.02 13.11
C PHE A 30 -4.52 0.58 13.05
N ASN A 31 -5.46 -0.34 12.95
CA ASN A 31 -5.21 -1.73 12.64
C ASN A 31 -6.04 -2.07 11.43
N GLY A 32 -5.47 -2.82 10.52
CA GLY A 32 -6.17 -3.19 9.31
C GLY A 32 -5.55 -4.39 8.67
N GLU A 33 -5.97 -4.64 7.45
CA GLU A 33 -5.46 -5.75 6.66
C GLU A 33 -5.12 -5.23 5.28
N ILE A 34 -3.99 -5.68 4.75
CA ILE A 34 -3.63 -5.37 3.38
C ILE A 34 -4.43 -6.28 2.45
N ASP A 35 -5.23 -5.70 1.59
CA ASP A 35 -5.99 -6.49 0.62
C ASP A 35 -5.13 -6.87 -0.58
N ASN A 36 -4.37 -5.89 -1.07
CA ASN A 36 -3.45 -6.14 -2.16
C ASN A 36 -2.32 -5.12 -2.08
N VAL A 37 -1.21 -5.45 -2.73
CA VAL A 37 0.00 -4.63 -2.68
C VAL A 37 0.69 -4.67 -4.02
N SER A 38 1.34 -3.59 -4.37
CA SER A 38 2.19 -3.51 -5.55
C SER A 38 3.51 -2.85 -5.13
N ALA A 39 4.42 -2.69 -6.08
CA ALA A 39 5.71 -2.05 -5.80
C ALA A 39 5.55 -0.56 -5.41
N THR A 40 4.41 0.05 -5.70
CA THR A 40 4.23 1.49 -5.46
C THR A 40 3.09 1.82 -4.50
N GLY A 41 2.30 0.84 -4.09
CA GLY A 41 1.19 1.15 -3.19
C GLY A 41 0.46 -0.07 -2.69
N ALA A 42 -0.53 0.17 -1.85
CA ALA A 42 -1.30 -0.91 -1.25
C ALA A 42 -2.73 -0.44 -0.97
N ALA A 43 -3.65 -1.41 -0.97
CA ALA A 43 -5.01 -1.17 -0.52
C ALA A 43 -5.18 -1.75 0.86
N VAL A 44 -5.74 -0.99 1.77
CA VAL A 44 -5.85 -1.35 3.18
C VAL A 44 -7.31 -1.32 3.59
N THR A 45 -7.77 -2.39 4.23
CA THR A 45 -9.10 -2.43 4.84
C THR A 45 -8.92 -2.16 6.33
N LEU A 46 -9.67 -1.21 6.86
CA LEU A 46 -9.58 -0.87 8.28
C LEU A 46 -10.43 -1.82 9.09
N GLY A 47 -9.86 -2.30 10.19
CA GLY A 47 -10.59 -3.15 11.10
C GLY A 47 -11.43 -2.37 12.10
N ASP A 48 -11.23 -1.08 12.18
CA ASP A 48 -11.89 -0.24 13.14
C ASP A 48 -12.72 0.82 12.41
N ALA A 49 -14.02 0.68 12.46
CA ALA A 49 -14.93 1.66 11.86
C ALA A 49 -14.90 2.93 12.70
N GLY A 50 -14.93 4.06 12.09
CA GLY A 50 -14.95 5.32 12.81
C GLY A 50 -13.64 6.08 12.77
N ILE A 51 -12.60 5.47 12.21
CA ILE A 51 -11.36 6.20 12.01
C ILE A 51 -11.52 7.06 10.76
N ALA A 52 -11.23 8.34 10.89
CA ALA A 52 -11.34 9.27 9.77
C ALA A 52 -10.04 9.29 8.99
N VAL A 53 -10.12 9.04 7.70
CA VAL A 53 -8.95 9.04 6.81
C VAL A 53 -9.23 9.98 5.67
N ASP A 54 -8.29 10.86 5.39
CA ASP A 54 -8.42 11.83 4.30
C ASP A 54 -7.31 11.64 3.27
N ASN A 55 -7.60 11.99 2.05
CA ASN A 55 -6.59 11.97 0.99
C ASN A 55 -5.41 12.85 1.38
N GLY A 56 -4.22 12.38 1.07
CA GLY A 56 -3.01 13.13 1.35
C GLY A 56 -2.43 12.95 2.74
N MET A 57 -3.15 12.27 3.64
CA MET A 57 -2.60 12.03 4.97
C MET A 57 -1.39 11.11 4.88
N PHE A 58 -0.38 11.43 5.67
CA PHE A 58 0.81 10.60 5.73
C PHE A 58 0.52 9.32 6.50
N VAL A 59 0.98 8.20 5.98
CA VAL A 59 0.78 6.88 6.58
C VAL A 59 2.13 6.25 6.88
N ASP A 60 2.26 5.73 8.09
CA ASP A 60 3.45 5.02 8.53
C ASP A 60 2.94 3.70 9.11
N MET A 61 3.24 2.59 8.46
CA MET A 61 2.69 1.31 8.88
C MET A 61 3.69 0.18 8.83
N HIS A 62 3.41 -0.85 9.60
CA HIS A 62 4.17 -2.08 9.59
C HIS A 62 3.27 -3.19 9.09
N VAL A 63 3.70 -3.89 8.07
CA VAL A 63 2.93 -4.94 7.43
C VAL A 63 3.64 -6.26 7.63
N GLU A 64 2.89 -7.25 8.12
CA GLU A 64 3.46 -8.57 8.34
C GLU A 64 4.04 -9.12 7.03
N GLY A 65 5.29 -9.51 7.06
CA GLY A 65 5.97 -10.06 5.90
C GLY A 65 6.62 -9.04 4.99
N LEU A 66 6.23 -7.78 5.07
CA LEU A 66 6.81 -6.73 4.23
C LEU A 66 7.61 -5.70 5.02
N GLY A 67 7.35 -5.58 6.33
CA GLY A 67 8.08 -4.64 7.15
C GLY A 67 7.47 -3.25 7.15
N HIS A 68 8.30 -2.27 7.33
CA HIS A 68 7.87 -0.89 7.53
C HIS A 68 7.68 -0.18 6.20
N LEU A 69 6.48 0.37 5.98
CA LEU A 69 6.13 1.05 4.75
C LEU A 69 5.58 2.42 5.08
N LYS A 70 5.96 3.41 4.29
CA LYS A 70 5.52 4.80 4.48
C LYS A 70 5.01 5.35 3.17
N GLY A 71 4.01 6.20 3.27
CA GLY A 71 3.45 6.83 2.09
C GLY A 71 2.35 7.77 2.46
N SER A 72 1.49 8.09 1.50
CA SER A 72 0.36 8.95 1.74
C SER A 72 -0.90 8.35 1.15
N VAL A 73 -2.04 8.74 1.72
CA VAL A 73 -3.33 8.26 1.27
C VAL A 73 -3.62 8.85 -0.10
N ALA A 74 -3.74 7.99 -1.10
CA ALA A 74 -4.04 8.40 -2.46
C ALA A 74 -5.53 8.58 -2.66
N ARG A 75 -6.34 7.75 -2.00
CA ARG A 75 -7.78 7.87 -2.03
C ARG A 75 -8.38 7.06 -0.89
N THR A 76 -9.61 7.40 -0.57
CA THR A 76 -10.36 6.68 0.46
C THR A 76 -11.56 5.99 -0.18
N TYR A 77 -12.02 4.91 0.44
CA TYR A 77 -13.23 4.23 0.03
C TYR A 77 -13.88 3.64 1.27
N ASP A 78 -15.05 3.05 1.08
CA ASP A 78 -15.80 2.54 2.21
C ASP A 78 -15.04 1.40 2.88
N GLY A 79 -14.70 1.62 4.13
CA GLY A 79 -14.00 0.61 4.92
C GLY A 79 -12.50 0.59 4.77
N GLY A 80 -11.90 1.53 4.02
CA GLY A 80 -10.45 1.51 3.87
C GLY A 80 -9.87 2.65 3.08
N PHE A 81 -8.64 2.45 2.63
CA PHE A 81 -7.94 3.49 1.85
C PHE A 81 -6.83 2.85 1.02
N ALA A 82 -6.39 3.59 0.02
CA ALA A 82 -5.25 3.19 -0.78
C ALA A 82 -4.08 4.12 -0.47
N VAL A 83 -2.90 3.53 -0.35
CA VAL A 83 -1.66 4.24 -0.02
C VAL A 83 -0.74 4.23 -1.22
N GLU A 84 -0.12 5.37 -1.49
CA GLU A 84 0.97 5.46 -2.45
C GLU A 84 2.26 5.57 -1.65
N PHE A 85 3.22 4.66 -1.89
CA PHE A 85 4.43 4.61 -1.10
C PHE A 85 5.37 5.76 -1.43
N ASP A 86 6.06 6.22 -0.40
CA ASP A 86 7.00 7.34 -0.50
C ASP A 86 8.39 6.76 -0.71
N GLU A 87 9.07 7.16 -1.77
CA GLU A 87 10.40 6.68 -2.08
C GLU A 87 11.40 6.99 -0.98
N THR A 88 11.23 8.10 -0.30
CA THR A 88 12.17 8.46 0.75
C THR A 88 11.93 7.72 2.05
N GLY A 89 10.75 7.19 2.24
CA GLY A 89 10.39 6.47 3.47
C GLY A 89 10.26 4.98 3.31
N THR A 90 10.32 4.49 2.09
CA THR A 90 10.15 3.06 1.79
C THR A 90 11.19 2.64 0.78
N ASP A 91 11.86 1.54 1.05
CA ASP A 91 12.82 0.98 0.10
C ASP A 91 12.02 0.24 -0.97
N LEU A 92 11.73 0.92 -2.07
CA LEU A 92 10.90 0.36 -3.12
C LEU A 92 11.58 -0.81 -3.83
N ASP A 93 12.91 -0.79 -3.92
CA ASP A 93 13.62 -1.91 -4.54
C ASP A 93 13.51 -3.17 -3.69
N ALA A 94 13.67 -3.03 -2.39
CA ALA A 94 13.53 -4.17 -1.48
C ALA A 94 12.10 -4.68 -1.49
N LEU A 95 11.13 -3.79 -1.57
CA LEU A 95 9.74 -4.19 -1.63
C LEU A 95 9.45 -4.95 -2.92
N ALA A 96 9.94 -4.45 -4.04
CA ALA A 96 9.74 -5.13 -5.33
C ALA A 96 10.34 -6.53 -5.30
N GLU A 97 11.49 -6.67 -4.65
CA GLU A 97 12.12 -7.98 -4.53
C GLU A 97 11.26 -8.94 -3.73
N LYS A 98 10.69 -8.48 -2.63
CA LYS A 98 9.81 -9.31 -1.83
C LYS A 98 8.56 -9.72 -2.60
N LEU A 99 8.01 -8.81 -3.38
CA LEU A 99 6.82 -9.11 -4.18
C LEU A 99 7.12 -10.12 -5.27
N ARG A 100 8.30 -10.09 -5.85
CA ARG A 100 8.68 -11.10 -6.84
C ARG A 100 8.69 -12.49 -6.23
N HIS A 101 9.08 -12.60 -4.97
CA HIS A 101 9.03 -13.89 -4.29
C HIS A 101 7.60 -14.39 -4.12
N LEU A 102 6.66 -13.49 -3.91
CA LEU A 102 5.25 -13.89 -3.84
C LEU A 102 4.79 -14.45 -5.17
N ASP A 103 5.21 -13.81 -6.27
CA ASP A 103 4.83 -14.26 -7.59
C ASP A 103 5.36 -15.66 -7.87
N HIS A 104 6.57 -15.94 -7.42
CA HIS A 104 7.18 -17.24 -7.63
C HIS A 104 6.49 -18.37 -6.91
N ARG A 105 5.72 -18.04 -5.89
CA ARG A 105 5.04 -19.07 -5.12
C ARG A 105 3.73 -19.51 -5.71
N ALA A 106 3.28 -18.80 -6.70
CA ALA A 106 1.99 -19.09 -7.31
C ALA A 106 1.97 -20.37 -8.15
#